data_248d46c3065b06551305fb38c0553665
#
_entry.id   248d46c3065b06551305fb38c0553665
#
_cell.length_a   1.000
_cell.length_b   1.000
_cell.length_c   1.000
_cell.angle_alpha   90.00
_cell.angle_beta   90.00
_cell.angle_gamma   90.00
#
_symmetry.space_group_name_H-M   'P 1'
#
loop_
_entity.id
_entity.type
_entity.pdbx_description
1 polymer ?
#
loop_
_entity_poly.entity_id
_entity_poly.type
_entity_poly.pdbx_seq_one_letter_code
_entity_poly.pdbx_strand_id
1 'polypeptide(L)'
;MGILNIAPVRFEEGKMLILDQTRLPGETVYLEMRTKEDVWDAIYHLRVRGAPAIGVAAGYGLYICVRDINAADYQDFYRQFMEVKNYLASSRPTAVNLFWALDRMEAVVKGFAERNGKPHGGRNSGPAGGPGGRSKDLSWEEALQEIKQALFAEAEKIRA
;
A
#
# COMPACT_ATOMS: atom_id res chain seq x y z
N MET A 1 -4.78 -28.28 -16.30
CA MET A 1 -4.79 -27.98 -15.98
C MET A 1 -4.30 -27.25 -15.03
N GLY A 2 -3.67 -27.35 -14.36
CA GLY A 2 -3.29 -26.65 -13.31
C GLY A 2 -2.78 -25.31 -13.47
N ILE A 3 -2.49 -24.91 -14.58
CA ILE A 3 -1.93 -23.67 -14.71
C ILE A 3 -2.86 -22.64 -14.41
N LEU A 4 -4.07 -22.93 -14.22
CA LEU A 4 -4.99 -21.90 -14.11
C LEU A 4 -4.89 -21.11 -12.86
N ASN A 5 -4.32 -21.59 -11.83
CA ASN A 5 -4.33 -20.89 -10.60
C ASN A 5 -3.01 -20.36 -10.17
N ILE A 6 -2.14 -20.08 -11.07
CA ILE A 6 -0.84 -19.58 -10.71
C ILE A 6 -0.94 -18.07 -10.73
N ALA A 7 -1.31 -17.48 -9.65
CA ALA A 7 -1.41 -16.03 -9.57
C ALA A 7 -0.04 -15.44 -9.36
N PRO A 8 0.29 -14.37 -10.06
CA PRO A 8 1.63 -13.77 -9.87
C PRO A 8 1.82 -13.13 -8.52
N VAL A 9 0.76 -12.67 -7.89
CA VAL A 9 0.85 -12.06 -6.58
C VAL A 9 -0.24 -12.64 -5.73
N ARG A 10 0.10 -13.12 -4.54
CA ARG A 10 -0.87 -13.69 -3.63
C ARG A 10 -0.75 -13.01 -2.28
N PHE A 11 -1.85 -12.86 -1.60
CA PHE A 11 -1.84 -12.32 -0.26
C PHE A 11 -2.67 -13.27 0.59
N GLU A 12 -2.00 -14.00 1.48
CA GLU A 12 -2.62 -15.04 2.27
C GLU A 12 -2.15 -14.98 3.69
N GLU A 13 -3.07 -14.94 4.61
CA GLU A 13 -2.72 -14.99 6.02
C GLU A 13 -1.74 -13.90 6.42
N GLY A 14 -1.96 -12.71 5.89
CA GLY A 14 -1.12 -11.57 6.21
C GLY A 14 0.22 -11.55 5.50
N LYS A 15 0.46 -12.48 4.59
CA LYS A 15 1.73 -12.55 3.89
C LYS A 15 1.56 -12.27 2.43
N MET A 16 2.48 -11.50 1.87
CA MET A 16 2.49 -11.23 0.45
C MET A 16 3.49 -12.14 -0.22
N LEU A 17 3.04 -12.85 -1.24
CA LEU A 17 3.89 -13.77 -1.98
C LEU A 17 3.93 -13.36 -3.43
N ILE A 18 5.09 -13.41 -4.02
CA ILE A 18 5.28 -13.09 -5.43
C ILE A 18 5.84 -14.32 -6.13
N LEU A 19 5.20 -14.71 -7.22
CA LEU A 19 5.72 -15.78 -8.06
C LEU A 19 6.94 -15.24 -8.78
N ASP A 20 8.06 -15.94 -8.64
CA ASP A 20 9.29 -15.50 -9.25
C ASP A 20 9.28 -15.91 -10.71
N GLN A 21 8.92 -14.96 -11.56
CA GLN A 21 8.78 -15.26 -12.97
C GLN A 21 10.10 -15.53 -13.66
N THR A 22 11.20 -15.17 -13.04
CA THR A 22 12.50 -15.45 -13.64
C THR A 22 12.83 -16.94 -13.62
N ARG A 23 12.08 -17.72 -12.85
CA ARG A 23 12.34 -19.15 -12.78
C ARG A 23 11.40 -19.98 -13.62
N LEU A 24 10.43 -19.33 -14.22
CA LEU A 24 9.51 -20.06 -15.09
C LEU A 24 10.17 -20.32 -16.43
N PRO A 25 9.80 -21.41 -17.09
CA PRO A 25 8.81 -22.37 -16.68
C PRO A 25 9.36 -23.54 -15.87
N GLY A 26 10.61 -23.58 -15.66
CA GLY A 26 11.19 -24.74 -15.03
C GLY A 26 10.78 -24.91 -13.58
N GLU A 27 10.60 -23.83 -12.83
CA GLU A 27 10.25 -23.93 -11.45
C GLU A 27 9.14 -22.97 -11.12
N THR A 28 8.30 -23.35 -10.16
CA THR A 28 7.28 -22.45 -9.66
C THR A 28 7.68 -22.11 -8.23
N VAL A 29 8.21 -20.92 -8.04
CA VAL A 29 8.72 -20.50 -6.76
C VAL A 29 8.03 -19.23 -6.34
N TYR A 30 7.46 -19.22 -5.12
CA TYR A 30 6.87 -18.02 -4.55
C TYR A 30 7.82 -17.48 -3.50
N LEU A 31 8.01 -16.18 -3.51
CA LEU A 31 8.88 -15.50 -2.56
C LEU A 31 8.03 -14.66 -1.63
N GLU A 32 8.32 -14.72 -0.35
CA GLU A 32 7.58 -13.90 0.61
C GLU A 32 8.21 -12.53 0.69
N MET A 33 7.38 -11.50 0.56
CA MET A 33 7.85 -10.13 0.65
C MET A 33 7.64 -9.64 2.07
N ARG A 34 8.70 -9.17 2.70
CA ARG A 34 8.61 -8.71 4.07
C ARG A 34 8.98 -7.25 4.24
N THR A 35 9.85 -6.74 3.39
CA THR A 35 10.34 -5.38 3.53
C THR A 35 10.18 -4.64 2.22
N LYS A 36 10.33 -3.33 2.27
CA LYS A 36 10.25 -2.56 1.04
C LYS A 36 11.38 -2.93 0.09
N GLU A 37 12.50 -3.34 0.64
CA GLU A 37 13.61 -3.76 -0.20
C GLU A 37 13.27 -5.04 -0.95
N ASP A 38 12.54 -5.96 -0.30
CA ASP A 38 12.11 -7.17 -0.98
C ASP A 38 11.20 -6.85 -2.16
N VAL A 39 10.26 -5.95 -1.95
CA VAL A 39 9.32 -5.59 -2.99
C VAL A 39 10.03 -4.86 -4.13
N TRP A 40 10.90 -3.92 -3.78
CA TRP A 40 11.66 -3.18 -4.75
C TRP A 40 12.48 -4.13 -5.64
N ASP A 41 13.14 -5.07 -4.98
CA ASP A 41 14.02 -6.01 -5.67
C ASP A 41 13.21 -6.89 -6.62
N ALA A 42 12.04 -7.35 -6.20
CA ALA A 42 11.21 -8.18 -7.04
C ALA A 42 10.74 -7.44 -8.29
N ILE A 43 10.40 -6.17 -8.15
CA ILE A 43 9.95 -5.38 -9.29
C ILE A 43 11.14 -5.03 -10.18
N TYR A 44 12.24 -4.61 -9.59
CA TYR A 44 13.41 -4.20 -10.35
C TYR A 44 13.98 -5.35 -11.18
N HIS A 45 14.05 -6.52 -10.59
CA HIS A 45 14.63 -7.66 -11.27
C HIS A 45 13.62 -8.46 -12.08
N LEU A 46 12.44 -7.91 -12.27
CA LEU A 46 11.43 -8.54 -13.12
C LEU A 46 10.97 -9.90 -12.61
N ARG A 47 11.08 -10.12 -11.29
CA ARG A 47 10.50 -11.33 -10.73
C ARG A 47 8.99 -11.26 -10.84
N VAL A 48 8.43 -10.05 -10.77
CA VAL A 48 7.06 -9.86 -11.11
C VAL A 48 7.06 -8.97 -12.33
N ARG A 49 6.33 -9.34 -13.37
CA ARG A 49 6.29 -8.53 -14.55
C ARG A 49 4.92 -8.65 -15.19
N GLY A 50 4.68 -7.79 -16.15
CA GLY A 50 3.35 -7.68 -16.71
C GLY A 50 2.64 -6.55 -16.01
N ALA A 51 2.00 -5.68 -16.77
CA ALA A 51 1.44 -4.46 -16.22
C ALA A 51 0.46 -4.72 -15.09
N PRO A 52 -0.49 -5.64 -15.20
CA PRO A 52 -1.42 -5.82 -14.09
C PRO A 52 -0.71 -6.38 -12.85
N ALA A 53 0.23 -7.28 -13.04
CA ALA A 53 0.89 -7.88 -11.88
C ALA A 53 1.75 -6.87 -11.16
N ILE A 54 2.38 -5.96 -11.89
CA ILE A 54 3.18 -4.93 -11.26
C ILE A 54 2.29 -4.02 -10.41
N GLY A 55 1.10 -3.68 -10.91
CA GLY A 55 0.18 -2.86 -10.13
C GLY A 55 -0.27 -3.56 -8.85
N VAL A 56 -0.59 -4.84 -8.94
CA VAL A 56 -1.01 -5.60 -7.76
C VAL A 56 0.15 -5.69 -6.76
N ALA A 57 1.36 -5.94 -7.26
CA ALA A 57 2.52 -6.02 -6.39
C ALA A 57 2.80 -4.69 -5.71
N ALA A 58 2.59 -3.59 -6.43
CA ALA A 58 2.82 -2.29 -5.84
C ALA A 58 1.80 -2.00 -4.73
N GLY A 59 0.54 -2.32 -4.97
CA GLY A 59 -0.50 -2.07 -3.97
C GLY A 59 -0.28 -2.86 -2.70
N TYR A 60 -0.15 -4.17 -2.82
CA TYR A 60 0.10 -4.99 -1.64
C TYR A 60 1.46 -4.69 -1.03
N GLY A 61 2.46 -4.44 -1.88
CA GLY A 61 3.79 -4.14 -1.37
C GLY A 61 3.82 -2.88 -0.54
N LEU A 62 3.15 -1.84 -1.00
CA LEU A 62 3.06 -0.63 -0.21
C LEU A 62 2.32 -0.90 1.09
N TYR A 63 1.23 -1.66 1.03
CA TYR A 63 0.47 -1.96 2.24
C TYR A 63 1.32 -2.67 3.29
N ILE A 64 2.06 -3.71 2.89
CA ILE A 64 2.80 -4.45 3.90
C ILE A 64 3.90 -3.61 4.52
N CYS A 65 4.40 -2.64 3.76
CA CYS A 65 5.44 -1.78 4.28
C CYS A 65 4.90 -0.75 5.26
N VAL A 66 3.65 -0.35 5.10
CA VAL A 66 3.12 0.70 5.96
C VAL A 66 2.22 0.16 7.07
N ARG A 67 1.82 -1.10 7.01
CA ARG A 67 0.90 -1.61 8.02
C ARG A 67 1.49 -1.61 9.42
N ASP A 68 2.79 -1.64 9.52
CA ASP A 68 3.44 -1.64 10.81
C ASP A 68 4.00 -0.29 11.21
N ILE A 69 3.70 0.75 10.44
CA ILE A 69 4.17 2.07 10.81
C ILE A 69 3.50 2.51 12.09
N ASN A 70 4.32 3.04 13.01
CA ASN A 70 3.81 3.52 14.25
C ASN A 70 4.09 5.02 14.27
N ALA A 71 3.21 5.79 13.73
CA ALA A 71 3.44 7.21 13.56
C ALA A 71 2.78 8.00 14.68
N ALA A 72 3.32 9.17 14.95
CA ALA A 72 2.82 10.00 16.03
C ALA A 72 1.53 10.73 15.64
N ASP A 73 1.38 11.08 14.38
CA ASP A 73 0.19 11.75 13.91
C ASP A 73 0.08 11.58 12.40
N TYR A 74 -0.92 12.20 11.81
CA TYR A 74 -1.14 12.03 10.37
C TYR A 74 0.05 12.52 9.56
N GLN A 75 0.64 13.65 9.94
CA GLN A 75 1.75 14.17 9.18
C GLN A 75 2.93 13.22 9.20
N ASP A 76 3.20 12.62 10.36
CA ASP A 76 4.28 11.67 10.48
C ASP A 76 3.99 10.43 9.65
N PHE A 77 2.75 9.95 9.68
CA PHE A 77 2.37 8.79 8.89
C PHE A 77 2.53 9.08 7.40
N TYR A 78 2.04 10.24 6.97
CA TYR A 78 2.10 10.58 5.56
C TYR A 78 3.54 10.68 5.10
N ARG A 79 4.41 11.25 5.93
CA ARG A 79 5.82 11.35 5.57
C ARG A 79 6.44 9.97 5.39
N GLN A 80 6.17 9.07 6.33
CA GLN A 80 6.73 7.72 6.23
C GLN A 80 6.12 6.97 5.06
N PHE A 81 4.83 7.17 4.81
CA PHE A 81 4.16 6.56 3.68
C PHE A 81 4.81 7.00 2.38
N MET A 82 5.08 8.29 2.26
CA MET A 82 5.66 8.81 1.03
C MET A 82 7.10 8.33 0.83
N GLU A 83 7.83 8.11 1.92
CA GLU A 83 9.17 7.55 1.78
C GLU A 83 9.11 6.16 1.16
N VAL A 84 8.17 5.34 1.61
CA VAL A 84 8.02 4.01 1.05
C VAL A 84 7.54 4.10 -0.40
N LYS A 85 6.54 4.94 -0.65
CA LYS A 85 6.01 5.10 -1.98
C LYS A 85 7.10 5.48 -2.97
N ASN A 86 7.89 6.49 -2.61
CA ASN A 86 8.93 6.98 -3.51
C ASN A 86 10.02 5.93 -3.72
N TYR A 87 10.33 5.20 -2.67
CA TYR A 87 11.32 4.14 -2.80
C TYR A 87 10.83 3.09 -3.80
N LEU A 88 9.60 2.63 -3.67
CA LEU A 88 9.07 1.62 -4.58
C LEU A 88 8.96 2.17 -6.00
N ALA A 89 8.61 3.44 -6.13
CA ALA A 89 8.49 4.04 -7.46
C ALA A 89 9.82 4.04 -8.20
N SER A 90 10.92 4.08 -7.48
CA SER A 90 12.23 4.12 -8.12
C SER A 90 12.63 2.78 -8.71
N SER A 91 11.91 1.71 -8.40
CA SER A 91 12.30 0.41 -8.92
C SER A 91 12.12 0.30 -10.43
N ARG A 92 11.11 0.95 -10.98
CA ARG A 92 10.92 0.97 -12.42
C ARG A 92 10.30 2.30 -12.82
N PRO A 93 11.12 3.32 -13.00
CA PRO A 93 10.60 4.69 -13.17
C PRO A 93 9.70 4.90 -14.37
N THR A 94 9.73 3.99 -15.34
CA THR A 94 8.87 4.17 -16.51
C THR A 94 7.66 3.23 -16.50
N ALA A 95 7.46 2.49 -15.44
CA ALA A 95 6.36 1.53 -15.43
C ALA A 95 5.07 2.22 -15.02
N VAL A 96 4.21 2.46 -15.97
CA VAL A 96 3.00 3.23 -15.76
C VAL A 96 2.10 2.61 -14.69
N ASN A 97 1.94 1.30 -14.73
CA ASN A 97 1.04 0.66 -13.76
C ASN A 97 1.59 0.66 -12.34
N LEU A 98 2.91 0.74 -12.20
CA LEU A 98 3.49 0.89 -10.89
C LEU A 98 3.04 2.22 -10.29
N PHE A 99 3.19 3.31 -11.06
CA PHE A 99 2.80 4.62 -10.55
C PHE A 99 1.30 4.71 -10.36
N TRP A 100 0.53 4.11 -11.26
CA TRP A 100 -0.92 4.14 -11.12
C TRP A 100 -1.37 3.52 -9.81
N ALA A 101 -0.80 2.36 -9.47
CA ALA A 101 -1.19 1.69 -8.24
C ALA A 101 -0.72 2.46 -7.01
N LEU A 102 0.51 2.96 -7.04
CA LEU A 102 1.02 3.72 -5.91
C LEU A 102 0.22 5.00 -5.70
N ASP A 103 -0.18 5.65 -6.78
CA ASP A 103 -0.97 6.87 -6.67
C ASP A 103 -2.37 6.57 -6.12
N ARG A 104 -2.94 5.43 -6.47
CA ARG A 104 -4.22 5.03 -5.91
C ARG A 104 -4.12 4.85 -4.40
N MET A 105 -3.03 4.26 -3.95
CA MET A 105 -2.84 4.07 -2.52
C MET A 105 -2.67 5.41 -1.82
N GLU A 106 -1.95 6.32 -2.43
CA GLU A 106 -1.81 7.65 -1.84
C GLU A 106 -3.15 8.36 -1.76
N ALA A 107 -3.99 8.19 -2.76
CA ALA A 107 -5.30 8.84 -2.75
C ALA A 107 -6.14 8.37 -1.58
N VAL A 108 -5.97 7.13 -1.13
CA VAL A 108 -6.68 6.65 0.04
C VAL A 108 -6.27 7.44 1.28
N VAL A 109 -4.97 7.65 1.44
CA VAL A 109 -4.47 8.37 2.61
C VAL A 109 -4.93 9.82 2.58
N LYS A 110 -4.83 10.47 1.42
CA LYS A 110 -5.27 11.84 1.31
C LYS A 110 -6.77 11.97 1.48
N GLY A 111 -7.52 11.03 0.95
CA GLY A 111 -8.96 11.05 1.08
C GLY A 111 -9.41 10.92 2.52
N PHE A 112 -8.69 10.13 3.31
CA PHE A 112 -9.01 10.04 4.72
C PHE A 112 -8.86 11.40 5.39
N ALA A 113 -7.77 12.10 5.09
CA ALA A 113 -7.55 13.40 5.69
C ALA A 113 -8.61 14.40 5.27
N GLU A 114 -9.04 14.32 4.03
CA GLU A 114 -10.05 15.26 3.58
C GLU A 114 -11.40 15.00 4.24
N ARG A 115 -11.75 13.74 4.45
CA ARG A 115 -13.03 13.43 5.04
C ARG A 115 -13.07 13.67 6.55
N ASN A 116 -11.95 13.47 7.22
CA ASN A 116 -11.93 13.52 8.67
C ASN A 116 -11.09 14.64 9.24
N GLY A 117 -10.59 15.48 8.40
CA GLY A 117 -9.63 16.47 8.85
C GLY A 117 -8.33 15.79 9.13
N LYS A 118 -7.28 16.52 9.30
CA LYS A 118 -6.02 15.91 9.56
C LYS A 118 -5.89 15.73 11.04
N PRO A 119 -6.02 14.56 11.53
CA PRO A 119 -5.94 14.37 12.95
C PRO A 119 -4.56 14.65 13.46
N HIS A 120 -4.46 15.62 14.29
CA HIS A 120 -3.19 15.90 14.78
C HIS A 120 -3.20 15.55 16.15
N GLY A 121 -2.18 15.35 16.70
CA GLY A 121 -2.18 15.09 18.00
C GLY A 121 -2.08 16.34 18.57
N GLY A 122 -2.60 17.07 18.87
CA GLY A 122 -2.33 18.16 19.39
C GLY A 122 -3.27 19.13 19.30
N ARG A 123 -3.21 20.18 19.13
CA ARG A 123 -4.04 21.13 19.24
C ARG A 123 -4.92 21.37 18.20
N ASN A 124 -5.95 21.64 18.42
CA ASN A 124 -6.78 21.92 17.55
C ASN A 124 -7.09 23.25 17.50
N SER A 125 -6.86 23.93 16.69
CA SER A 125 -7.05 25.18 16.73
C SER A 125 -8.24 25.54 16.12
N GLY A 126 -8.96 25.69 15.96
CA GLY A 126 -10.03 26.12 15.34
C GLY A 126 -11.25 25.86 15.92
N PRO A 127 -12.17 26.54 15.70
CA PRO A 127 -13.40 26.40 16.21
C PRO A 127 -13.96 25.24 15.69
N ALA A 128 -14.51 24.56 16.40
CA ALA A 128 -14.96 23.41 16.05
C ALA A 128 -15.83 23.46 15.01
N GLY A 129 -15.89 23.75 14.44
CA GLY A 129 -16.60 23.69 13.47
C GLY A 129 -17.85 23.46 13.22
N GLY A 130 -18.19 23.27 12.43
CA GLY A 130 -19.36 23.18 12.04
C GLY A 130 -20.07 22.12 12.26
N PRO A 131 -21.21 22.23 12.05
CA PRO A 131 -22.02 21.20 12.29
C PRO A 131 -21.88 20.15 11.34
N GLY A 132 -21.38 20.06 10.57
CA GLY A 132 -21.28 18.99 9.77
C GLY A 132 -20.55 18.03 10.20
N GLY A 133 -20.24 18.03 11.01
CA GLY A 133 -19.54 17.18 11.37
C GLY A 133 -19.19 16.02 11.45
N ARG A 134 -18.51 15.73 11.90
CA ARG A 134 -18.05 14.64 11.95
C ARG A 134 -18.50 14.08 12.97
N SER A 135 -18.78 13.21 12.92
CA SER A 135 -19.33 12.65 13.83
C SER A 135 -18.48 12.05 14.79
N LYS A 136 -17.46 11.68 14.64
CA LYS A 136 -16.74 11.15 15.62
C LYS A 136 -15.43 11.67 15.76
N ASP A 137 -14.95 11.83 16.87
CA ASP A 137 -13.67 12.30 17.11
C ASP A 137 -12.79 11.10 17.28
N LEU A 138 -12.17 10.66 16.29
CA LEU A 138 -11.31 9.50 16.41
C LEU A 138 -10.01 9.86 17.09
N SER A 139 -9.54 8.99 17.94
CA SER A 139 -8.19 9.14 18.41
C SER A 139 -7.24 8.86 17.24
N TRP A 140 -6.03 9.28 17.38
CA TRP A 140 -5.07 9.02 16.29
C TRP A 140 -4.87 7.51 16.09
N GLU A 141 -4.86 6.75 17.18
CA GLU A 141 -4.70 5.30 17.02
C GLU A 141 -5.85 4.70 16.24
N GLU A 142 -7.05 5.16 16.48
CA GLU A 142 -8.21 4.66 15.73
C GLU A 142 -8.13 5.11 14.28
N ALA A 143 -7.72 6.35 14.06
CA ALA A 143 -7.60 6.84 12.70
C ALA A 143 -6.54 6.08 11.93
N LEU A 144 -5.43 5.79 12.58
CA LEU A 144 -4.35 5.06 11.93
C LEU A 144 -4.82 3.66 11.51
N GLN A 145 -5.59 3.00 12.37
CA GLN A 145 -6.11 1.70 12.02
C GLN A 145 -7.08 1.79 10.85
N GLU A 146 -7.90 2.83 10.81
CA GLU A 146 -8.82 2.97 9.70
C GLU A 146 -8.09 3.23 8.39
N ILE A 147 -7.03 4.03 8.43
CA ILE A 147 -6.24 4.26 7.23
C ILE A 147 -5.64 2.96 6.73
N LYS A 148 -5.09 2.18 7.63
CA LYS A 148 -4.46 0.92 7.24
C LYS A 148 -5.48 -0.06 6.67
N GLN A 149 -6.66 -0.12 7.25
CA GLN A 149 -7.70 -0.98 6.70
C GLN A 149 -8.15 -0.51 5.34
N ALA A 150 -8.25 0.80 5.15
CA ALA A 150 -8.63 1.33 3.85
C ALA A 150 -7.55 1.04 2.80
N LEU A 151 -6.30 1.08 3.19
CA LEU A 151 -5.22 0.76 2.27
C LEU A 151 -5.27 -0.70 1.85
N PHE A 152 -5.55 -1.59 2.79
CA PHE A 152 -5.68 -3.00 2.43
C PHE A 152 -6.85 -3.20 1.47
N ALA A 153 -7.97 -2.53 1.73
CA ALA A 153 -9.12 -2.65 0.87
C ALA A 153 -8.81 -2.15 -0.54
N GLU A 154 -8.03 -1.08 -0.64
CA GLU A 154 -7.66 -0.57 -1.96
C GLU A 154 -6.73 -1.53 -2.69
N ALA A 155 -5.80 -2.14 -1.98
CA ALA A 155 -4.93 -3.14 -2.61
C ALA A 155 -5.76 -4.31 -3.13
N GLU A 156 -6.79 -4.71 -2.39
CA GLU A 156 -7.68 -5.77 -2.86
C GLU A 156 -8.41 -5.34 -4.13
N LYS A 157 -8.80 -4.07 -4.20
CA LYS A 157 -9.47 -3.58 -5.40
C LYS A 157 -8.53 -3.54 -6.60
N ILE A 158 -7.28 -3.20 -6.36
CA ILE A 158 -6.30 -3.19 -7.45
C ILE A 158 -6.13 -4.61 -7.99
N ARG A 159 -6.20 -5.60 -7.11
CA ARG A 159 -6.04 -6.95 -7.56
C ARG A 159 -7.24 -7.46 -8.33
N ALA A 160 -8.39 -7.01 -7.97
CA ALA A 160 -9.63 -7.53 -8.56
C ALA A 160 -9.80 -7.19 -10.08
#